data_d86fd93e5acebf30f7079024bd81de6c
#
_entry.id   d86fd93e5acebf30f7079024bd81de6c
#
_cell.length_a   1.000
_cell.length_b   1.000
_cell.length_c   1.000
_cell.angle_alpha   90.00
_cell.angle_beta   90.00
_cell.angle_gamma   90.00
#
_symmetry.space_group_name_H-M   'P 1'
#
loop_
_entity.id
_entity.type
_entity.pdbx_description
1 polymer ?
#
loop_
_entity_poly.entity_id
_entity_poly.type
_entity_poly.pdbx_seq_one_letter_code
_entity_poly.pdbx_strand_id
1 'polypeptide(L)'
;MRTVLVALTLADASRWPELAESASRLGGVAAVLQGEGPGLVDQLDALAATGTKPVHLIGVTFGDDLGPASWVGRVARWWLDSRGPQLELWFSSRPLRGLPEVLPDAGRARLLGPRDSMTNPDWEEPPPVARQVLVCRGVRCNAKGAAATQDALKRALAEAGALDESVLVTVTACCYPCNRAPVVVVQPDMQWLGPITPDDVPALVRQLTGATNGQEPAGGAPEPTQPA
;
A
#
# COMPACT_ATOMS: atom_id res chain seq x y z
N MET A 1 20.84 20.85 7.76
CA MET A 1 20.17 19.71 7.09
C MET A 1 18.68 19.95 7.14
N ARG A 2 17.97 19.85 6.03
CA ARG A 2 16.50 20.02 5.97
C ARG A 2 15.83 18.64 6.14
N THR A 3 14.83 18.54 7.01
CA THR A 3 14.13 17.27 7.21
C THR A 3 12.83 17.22 6.41
N VAL A 4 12.54 16.05 5.81
CA VAL A 4 11.26 15.73 5.18
C VAL A 4 10.61 14.62 5.98
N LEU A 5 9.45 14.88 6.59
CA LEU A 5 8.60 13.89 7.23
C LEU A 5 7.66 13.30 6.17
N VAL A 6 7.69 11.98 5.99
CA VAL A 6 6.98 11.31 4.90
C VAL A 6 5.90 10.38 5.44
N ALA A 7 4.62 10.68 5.19
CA ALA A 7 3.52 9.78 5.49
C ALA A 7 3.63 8.51 4.64
N LEU A 8 3.59 7.32 5.28
CA LEU A 8 3.90 6.05 4.64
C LEU A 8 2.69 5.41 3.94
N THR A 9 1.51 5.52 4.53
CA THR A 9 0.29 4.85 4.06
C THR A 9 -0.80 5.86 3.72
N LEU A 10 -1.87 5.41 3.05
CA LEU A 10 -3.07 6.23 2.82
C LEU A 10 -3.71 6.69 4.13
N ALA A 11 -3.68 5.83 5.17
CA ALA A 11 -4.18 6.18 6.50
C ALA A 11 -3.32 7.28 7.15
N ASP A 12 -2.00 7.23 6.98
CA ASP A 12 -1.09 8.27 7.47
C ASP A 12 -1.29 9.59 6.69
N ALA A 13 -1.49 9.51 5.37
CA ALA A 13 -1.75 10.68 4.53
C ALA A 13 -3.08 11.37 4.86
N SER A 14 -4.08 10.67 5.39
CA SER A 14 -5.33 11.29 5.86
C SER A 14 -5.12 12.29 7.02
N ARG A 15 -3.97 12.20 7.70
CA ARG A 15 -3.53 13.14 8.74
C ARG A 15 -2.52 14.17 8.21
N TRP A 16 -2.53 14.42 6.92
CA TRP A 16 -1.65 15.38 6.26
C TRP A 16 -1.57 16.75 6.94
N PRO A 17 -2.69 17.42 7.33
CA PRO A 17 -2.62 18.75 7.94
C PRO A 17 -1.78 18.76 9.23
N GLU A 18 -1.96 17.75 10.07
CA GLU A 18 -1.23 17.61 11.33
C GLU A 18 0.27 17.35 11.10
N LEU A 19 0.59 16.49 10.12
CA LEU A 19 1.97 16.18 9.73
C LEU A 19 2.68 17.42 9.16
N ALA A 20 2.00 18.17 8.29
CA ALA A 20 2.55 19.38 7.68
C ALA A 20 2.81 20.48 8.71
N GLU A 21 1.89 20.68 9.65
CA GLU A 21 2.06 21.62 10.76
C GLU A 21 3.23 21.21 11.65
N SER A 22 3.32 19.93 12.05
CA SER A 22 4.43 19.41 12.86
C SER A 22 5.77 19.58 12.15
N ALA A 23 5.85 19.21 10.85
CA ALA A 23 7.07 19.40 10.06
C ALA A 23 7.50 20.88 10.01
N SER A 24 6.55 21.78 9.73
CA SER A 24 6.81 23.22 9.65
C SER A 24 7.31 23.79 10.99
N ARG A 25 6.67 23.45 12.10
CA ARG A 25 7.08 23.86 13.46
C ARG A 25 8.51 23.43 13.76
N LEU A 26 8.93 22.27 13.29
CA LEU A 26 10.27 21.73 13.49
C LEU A 26 11.28 22.19 12.41
N GLY A 27 10.90 23.15 11.56
CA GLY A 27 11.78 23.67 10.51
C GLY A 27 11.99 22.70 9.33
N GLY A 28 11.16 21.66 9.21
CA GLY A 28 11.14 20.71 8.11
C GLY A 28 10.05 21.00 7.08
N VAL A 29 9.79 20.02 6.23
CA VAL A 29 8.64 19.94 5.30
C VAL A 29 8.03 18.54 5.40
N ALA A 30 6.80 18.38 4.92
CA ALA A 30 6.14 17.10 4.89
C ALA A 30 5.90 16.62 3.45
N ALA A 31 5.82 15.31 3.26
CA ALA A 31 5.48 14.65 2.00
C ALA A 31 4.60 13.43 2.25
N VAL A 32 3.99 12.90 1.20
CA VAL A 32 3.29 11.63 1.22
C VAL A 32 3.92 10.66 0.21
N LEU A 33 3.95 9.36 0.52
CA LEU A 33 4.26 8.33 -0.49
C LEU A 33 3.06 8.09 -1.40
N GLN A 34 1.85 8.19 -0.84
CA GLN A 34 0.59 7.97 -1.54
C GLN A 34 -0.55 8.72 -0.82
N GLY A 35 -1.63 9.03 -1.53
CA GLY A 35 -2.78 9.74 -0.97
C GLY A 35 -2.78 11.23 -1.25
N GLU A 36 -3.55 11.99 -0.49
CA GLU A 36 -3.68 13.44 -0.66
C GLU A 36 -2.54 14.18 0.07
N GLY A 37 -1.93 15.12 -0.62
CA GLY A 37 -0.80 15.93 -0.15
C GLY A 37 0.31 15.99 -1.20
N PRO A 38 1.33 16.85 -1.00
CA PRO A 38 2.50 16.88 -1.87
C PRO A 38 3.25 15.55 -1.85
N GLY A 39 3.44 14.95 -3.02
CA GLY A 39 4.22 13.73 -3.19
C GLY A 39 5.68 13.92 -2.78
N LEU A 40 6.35 12.84 -2.36
CA LEU A 40 7.78 12.90 -2.03
C LEU A 40 8.60 13.44 -3.20
N VAL A 41 8.28 13.05 -4.43
CA VAL A 41 8.95 13.54 -5.64
C VAL A 41 8.82 15.05 -5.78
N ASP A 42 7.61 15.59 -5.62
CA ASP A 42 7.35 17.04 -5.73
C ASP A 42 8.10 17.83 -4.67
N GLN A 43 8.18 17.31 -3.44
CA GLN A 43 8.95 17.93 -2.36
C GLN A 43 10.45 17.92 -2.63
N LEU A 44 10.99 16.84 -3.20
CA LEU A 44 12.39 16.76 -3.58
C LEU A 44 12.71 17.73 -4.73
N ASP A 45 11.83 17.86 -5.73
CA ASP A 45 11.96 18.85 -6.80
C ASP A 45 11.98 20.28 -6.24
N ALA A 46 11.07 20.61 -5.31
CA ALA A 46 11.03 21.92 -4.66
C ALA A 46 12.30 22.22 -3.84
N LEU A 47 12.82 21.24 -3.09
CA LEU A 47 14.05 21.39 -2.32
C LEU A 47 15.29 21.54 -3.20
N ALA A 48 15.34 20.83 -4.33
CA ALA A 48 16.41 20.96 -5.31
C ALA A 48 16.42 22.36 -5.94
N ALA A 49 15.26 22.89 -6.31
CA ALA A 49 15.12 24.23 -6.86
C ALA A 49 15.62 25.34 -5.92
N THR A 50 15.56 25.11 -4.60
CA THR A 50 16.09 26.06 -3.59
C THR A 50 17.55 25.83 -3.21
N GLY A 51 18.22 24.84 -3.80
CA GLY A 51 19.60 24.48 -3.49
C GLY A 51 19.81 23.90 -2.08
N THR A 52 18.76 23.42 -1.44
CA THR A 52 18.79 22.88 -0.09
C THR A 52 19.65 21.61 -0.01
N LYS A 53 20.71 21.61 0.78
CA LYS A 53 21.61 20.44 1.01
C LYS A 53 22.14 20.47 2.43
N PRO A 54 22.31 19.32 3.11
CA PRO A 54 21.74 18.00 2.85
C PRO A 54 20.27 17.89 3.28
N VAL A 55 19.55 16.87 2.78
CA VAL A 55 18.14 16.56 3.12
C VAL A 55 18.06 15.24 3.86
N HIS A 56 17.28 15.18 4.93
CA HIS A 56 17.04 13.99 5.74
C HIS A 56 15.59 13.52 5.59
N LEU A 57 15.42 12.30 5.12
CA LEU A 57 14.12 11.67 4.88
C LEU A 57 13.75 10.75 6.02
N ILE A 58 12.57 10.93 6.59
CA ILE A 58 12.08 10.14 7.73
C ILE A 58 10.63 9.74 7.46
N GLY A 59 10.36 8.44 7.42
CA GLY A 59 8.99 7.93 7.38
C GLY A 59 8.24 8.21 8.68
N VAL A 60 6.95 8.49 8.58
CA VAL A 60 6.05 8.66 9.74
C VAL A 60 4.84 7.77 9.54
N THR A 61 4.48 7.00 10.56
CA THR A 61 3.25 6.21 10.59
C THR A 61 2.50 6.43 11.89
N PHE A 62 1.17 6.40 11.80
CA PHE A 62 0.27 6.46 12.96
C PHE A 62 -0.30 5.09 13.32
N GLY A 63 -0.01 4.08 12.49
CA GLY A 63 -0.40 2.69 12.68
C GLY A 63 0.78 1.78 13.06
N ASP A 64 0.51 0.49 13.06
CA ASP A 64 1.51 -0.55 13.34
C ASP A 64 2.23 -1.06 12.09
N ASP A 65 1.71 -0.75 10.91
CA ASP A 65 2.30 -1.16 9.63
C ASP A 65 3.56 -0.34 9.31
N LEU A 66 4.71 -0.99 9.38
CA LEU A 66 6.02 -0.41 9.04
C LEU A 66 6.50 -0.82 7.64
N GLY A 67 5.74 -1.67 6.94
CA GLY A 67 6.12 -2.24 5.65
C GLY A 67 6.52 -1.22 4.59
N PRO A 68 5.78 -0.10 4.41
CA PRO A 68 6.11 0.91 3.41
C PRO A 68 7.36 1.75 3.70
N ALA A 69 7.98 1.65 4.88
CA ALA A 69 9.09 2.53 5.27
C ALA A 69 10.27 2.49 4.29
N SER A 70 10.60 1.34 3.73
CA SER A 70 11.70 1.19 2.76
C SER A 70 11.44 1.94 1.44
N TRP A 71 10.18 2.18 1.10
CA TRP A 71 9.82 2.89 -0.13
C TRP A 71 10.20 4.37 -0.12
N VAL A 72 10.34 4.99 1.05
CA VAL A 72 10.88 6.36 1.16
C VAL A 72 12.27 6.43 0.52
N GLY A 73 13.16 5.50 0.88
CA GLY A 73 14.49 5.42 0.31
C GLY A 73 14.48 5.07 -1.18
N ARG A 74 13.60 4.13 -1.60
CA ARG A 74 13.49 3.69 -3.00
C ARG A 74 12.99 4.80 -3.93
N VAL A 75 11.94 5.51 -3.56
CA VAL A 75 11.41 6.65 -4.32
C VAL A 75 12.44 7.77 -4.42
N ALA A 76 13.11 8.09 -3.31
CA ALA A 76 14.14 9.12 -3.29
C ALA A 76 15.38 8.71 -4.12
N ARG A 77 15.75 7.42 -4.14
CA ARG A 77 16.82 6.93 -5.00
C ARG A 77 16.44 7.03 -6.48
N TRP A 78 15.23 6.60 -6.86
CA TRP A 78 14.72 6.77 -8.21
C TRP A 78 14.74 8.24 -8.64
N TRP A 79 14.38 9.15 -7.73
CA TRP A 79 14.44 10.59 -7.98
C TRP A 79 15.88 11.04 -8.31
N LEU A 80 16.90 10.60 -7.54
CA LEU A 80 18.30 10.90 -7.81
C LEU A 80 18.77 10.35 -9.15
N ASP A 81 18.37 9.12 -9.49
CA ASP A 81 18.73 8.48 -10.76
C ASP A 81 18.10 9.19 -11.96
N SER A 82 16.88 9.70 -11.79
CA SER A 82 16.12 10.36 -12.84
C SER A 82 16.52 11.83 -13.07
N ARG A 83 16.93 12.55 -12.02
CA ARG A 83 17.20 13.99 -12.06
C ARG A 83 18.66 14.36 -11.85
N GLY A 84 19.52 13.39 -11.60
CA GLY A 84 20.92 13.58 -11.26
C GLY A 84 21.14 13.99 -9.79
N PRO A 85 22.40 14.10 -9.36
CA PRO A 85 22.81 14.29 -7.96
C PRO A 85 22.62 15.73 -7.47
N GLN A 86 21.41 16.28 -7.57
CA GLN A 86 21.10 17.65 -7.16
C GLN A 86 21.02 17.81 -5.64
N LEU A 87 20.62 16.75 -4.94
CA LEU A 87 20.51 16.71 -3.48
C LEU A 87 21.44 15.65 -2.88
N GLU A 88 21.89 15.89 -1.66
CA GLU A 88 22.50 14.88 -0.80
C GLU A 88 21.39 14.36 0.13
N LEU A 89 20.94 13.10 -0.11
CA LEU A 89 19.80 12.51 0.55
C LEU A 89 20.21 11.48 1.60
N TRP A 90 19.86 11.74 2.84
CA TRP A 90 20.01 10.85 3.98
C TRP A 90 18.66 10.25 4.34
N PHE A 91 18.65 8.97 4.72
CA PHE A 91 17.44 8.22 5.01
C PHE A 91 17.52 7.49 6.33
N SER A 92 16.50 7.68 7.18
CA SER A 92 16.29 6.90 8.40
C SER A 92 15.48 5.65 8.08
N SER A 93 16.09 4.47 8.19
CA SER A 93 15.43 3.18 7.91
C SER A 93 14.30 2.85 8.89
N ARG A 94 14.32 3.46 10.08
CA ARG A 94 13.30 3.29 11.11
C ARG A 94 12.33 4.48 11.04
N PRO A 95 11.04 4.26 10.74
CA PRO A 95 10.05 5.34 10.77
C PRO A 95 9.75 5.79 12.19
N LEU A 96 9.21 6.99 12.31
CA LEU A 96 8.63 7.51 13.54
C LEU A 96 7.20 6.98 13.71
N ARG A 97 6.82 6.71 14.94
CA ARG A 97 5.44 6.40 15.31
C ARG A 97 4.79 7.67 15.87
N GLY A 98 3.83 8.21 15.12
CA GLY A 98 3.16 9.48 15.46
C GLY A 98 3.99 10.72 15.14
N LEU A 99 3.46 11.88 15.53
CA LEU A 99 4.11 13.17 15.28
C LEU A 99 5.29 13.38 16.25
N PRO A 100 6.47 13.75 15.73
CA PRO A 100 7.60 14.03 16.61
C PRO A 100 7.45 15.38 17.31
N GLU A 101 7.87 15.46 18.55
CA GLU A 101 8.04 16.73 19.28
C GLU A 101 9.37 17.40 18.94
N VAL A 102 10.38 16.58 18.61
CA VAL A 102 11.72 17.00 18.20
C VAL A 102 12.16 16.13 17.04
N LEU A 103 12.84 16.71 16.05
CA LEU A 103 13.40 15.93 14.95
C LEU A 103 14.50 15.00 15.49
N PRO A 104 14.49 13.71 15.09
CA PRO A 104 15.54 12.80 15.50
C PRO A 104 16.90 13.24 14.94
N ASP A 105 17.94 12.98 15.72
CA ASP A 105 19.31 13.17 15.26
C ASP A 105 19.59 12.33 14.00
N ALA A 106 20.22 12.96 13.03
CA ALA A 106 20.67 12.32 11.80
C ALA A 106 21.75 11.24 11.98
N GLY A 107 22.30 11.09 13.18
CA GLY A 107 23.38 10.14 13.48
C GLY A 107 23.04 8.67 13.20
N ARG A 108 21.76 8.34 13.00
CA ARG A 108 21.30 7.01 12.55
C ARG A 108 20.83 6.96 11.11
N ALA A 109 20.84 8.09 10.42
CA ALA A 109 20.54 8.14 9.00
C ALA A 109 21.74 7.65 8.19
N ARG A 110 21.45 7.09 7.04
CA ARG A 110 22.47 6.68 6.07
C ARG A 110 22.30 7.43 4.75
N LEU A 111 23.38 7.65 4.05
CA LEU A 111 23.31 8.16 2.69
C LEU A 111 22.61 7.14 1.78
N LEU A 112 21.75 7.62 0.90
CA LEU A 112 21.11 6.75 -0.09
C LEU A 112 22.12 6.20 -1.09
N GLY A 113 22.00 4.93 -1.40
CA GLY A 113 22.93 4.21 -2.28
C GLY A 113 22.23 3.22 -3.24
N PRO A 114 23.00 2.45 -4.03
CA PRO A 114 22.46 1.52 -5.03
C PRO A 114 21.48 0.47 -4.47
N ARG A 115 21.62 0.08 -3.19
CA ARG A 115 20.70 -0.86 -2.50
C ARG A 115 19.27 -0.34 -2.34
N ASP A 116 19.07 0.96 -2.56
CA ASP A 116 17.76 1.59 -2.47
C ASP A 116 17.04 1.62 -3.82
N SER A 117 17.45 0.80 -4.78
CA SER A 117 16.82 0.74 -6.11
C SER A 117 15.30 0.55 -6.01
N MET A 118 14.59 1.25 -6.88
CA MET A 118 13.15 1.11 -7.05
C MET A 118 12.79 -0.10 -7.94
N THR A 119 13.77 -0.66 -8.65
CA THR A 119 13.61 -1.85 -9.47
C THR A 119 14.14 -3.09 -8.75
N ASN A 120 13.45 -4.21 -8.95
CA ASN A 120 13.85 -5.53 -8.49
C ASN A 120 13.41 -6.54 -9.55
N PRO A 121 14.26 -7.46 -10.01
CA PRO A 121 13.87 -8.51 -10.95
C PRO A 121 12.65 -9.33 -10.49
N ASP A 122 12.49 -9.51 -9.18
CA ASP A 122 11.34 -10.22 -8.59
C ASP A 122 10.00 -9.49 -8.81
N TRP A 123 10.00 -8.27 -9.32
CA TRP A 123 8.80 -7.46 -9.57
C TRP A 123 8.50 -7.27 -11.06
N GLU A 124 9.22 -7.94 -11.94
CA GLU A 124 9.01 -7.83 -13.39
C GLU A 124 7.80 -8.65 -13.84
N GLU A 125 7.56 -9.78 -13.18
CA GLU A 125 6.44 -10.66 -13.50
C GLU A 125 5.32 -10.55 -12.44
N PRO A 126 4.06 -10.73 -12.83
CA PRO A 126 2.97 -10.86 -11.87
C PRO A 126 3.23 -12.01 -10.91
N PRO A 127 2.82 -11.92 -9.63
CA PRO A 127 2.94 -13.05 -8.73
C PRO A 127 2.11 -14.24 -9.27
N PRO A 128 2.61 -15.48 -9.17
CA PRO A 128 1.96 -16.68 -9.75
C PRO A 128 0.75 -17.13 -8.92
N VAL A 129 -0.15 -16.20 -8.59
CA VAL A 129 -1.34 -16.47 -7.79
C VAL A 129 -2.48 -17.02 -8.65
N ALA A 130 -3.19 -18.00 -8.11
CA ALA A 130 -4.37 -18.56 -8.78
C ALA A 130 -5.60 -17.64 -8.68
N ARG A 131 -5.67 -16.84 -7.63
CA ARG A 131 -6.82 -15.95 -7.36
C ARG A 131 -6.38 -14.60 -6.82
N GLN A 132 -7.12 -13.55 -7.20
CA GLN A 132 -6.99 -12.22 -6.57
C GLN A 132 -8.31 -11.83 -5.95
N VAL A 133 -8.27 -11.38 -4.71
CA VAL A 133 -9.42 -10.86 -3.98
C VAL A 133 -9.31 -9.36 -3.84
N LEU A 134 -10.22 -8.63 -4.49
CA LEU A 134 -10.34 -7.19 -4.39
C LEU A 134 -11.28 -6.85 -3.23
N VAL A 135 -10.76 -6.27 -2.17
CA VAL A 135 -11.56 -5.83 -1.00
C VAL A 135 -12.01 -4.40 -1.21
N CYS A 136 -13.30 -4.19 -1.33
CA CYS A 136 -13.87 -2.86 -1.50
C CYS A 136 -13.72 -2.03 -0.21
N ARG A 137 -13.03 -0.89 -0.32
CA ARG A 137 -12.86 0.09 0.75
C ARG A 137 -13.64 1.39 0.47
N GLY A 138 -14.65 1.33 -0.40
CA GLY A 138 -15.57 2.44 -0.61
C GLY A 138 -16.34 2.79 0.68
N VAL A 139 -16.92 4.00 0.74
CA VAL A 139 -17.54 4.59 1.94
C VAL A 139 -18.50 3.65 2.64
N ARG A 140 -19.43 3.01 1.89
CA ARG A 140 -20.44 2.09 2.49
C ARG A 140 -19.81 0.80 3.02
N CYS A 141 -18.80 0.26 2.33
CA CYS A 141 -18.10 -0.93 2.79
C CYS A 141 -17.30 -0.64 4.06
N ASN A 142 -16.62 0.49 4.14
CA ASN A 142 -15.93 0.91 5.35
C ASN A 142 -16.88 1.15 6.52
N ALA A 143 -18.02 1.81 6.28
CA ALA A 143 -19.04 2.03 7.31
C ALA A 143 -19.64 0.71 7.86
N LYS A 144 -19.58 -0.36 7.06
CA LYS A 144 -20.06 -1.71 7.43
C LYS A 144 -18.93 -2.69 7.81
N GLY A 145 -17.75 -2.20 8.14
CA GLY A 145 -16.67 -3.00 8.71
C GLY A 145 -15.74 -3.68 7.70
N ALA A 146 -15.62 -3.19 6.46
CA ALA A 146 -14.73 -3.77 5.45
C ALA A 146 -13.26 -3.85 5.89
N ALA A 147 -12.81 -2.95 6.79
CA ALA A 147 -11.47 -3.02 7.37
C ALA A 147 -11.28 -4.32 8.17
N ALA A 148 -12.21 -4.61 9.08
CA ALA A 148 -12.17 -5.83 9.89
C ALA A 148 -12.25 -7.10 9.02
N THR A 149 -13.08 -7.08 7.96
CA THR A 149 -13.14 -8.17 6.96
C THR A 149 -11.81 -8.37 6.26
N GLN A 150 -11.16 -7.30 5.84
CA GLN A 150 -9.82 -7.35 5.21
C GLN A 150 -8.78 -7.98 6.13
N ASP A 151 -8.74 -7.54 7.39
CA ASP A 151 -7.77 -8.02 8.38
C ASP A 151 -8.00 -9.49 8.73
N ALA A 152 -9.27 -9.89 8.87
CA ALA A 152 -9.64 -11.28 9.10
C ALA A 152 -9.24 -12.16 7.90
N LEU A 153 -9.50 -11.70 6.66
CA LEU A 153 -9.17 -12.41 5.44
C LEU A 153 -7.66 -12.62 5.30
N LYS A 154 -6.86 -11.57 5.48
CA LYS A 154 -5.41 -11.67 5.41
C LYS A 154 -4.84 -12.64 6.45
N ARG A 155 -5.32 -12.59 7.70
CA ARG A 155 -4.90 -13.53 8.75
C ARG A 155 -5.25 -14.95 8.39
N ALA A 156 -6.49 -15.23 8.01
CA ALA A 156 -6.93 -16.58 7.71
C ALA A 156 -6.23 -17.18 6.47
N LEU A 157 -5.93 -16.36 5.46
CA LEU A 157 -5.11 -16.78 4.31
C LEU A 157 -3.66 -17.05 4.70
N ALA A 158 -3.08 -16.24 5.58
CA ALA A 158 -1.72 -16.47 6.10
C ALA A 158 -1.64 -17.75 6.93
N GLU A 159 -2.62 -17.99 7.80
CA GLU A 159 -2.73 -19.25 8.58
C GLU A 159 -2.90 -20.46 7.68
N ALA A 160 -3.56 -20.33 6.53
CA ALA A 160 -3.71 -21.36 5.52
C ALA A 160 -2.48 -21.49 4.59
N GLY A 161 -1.44 -20.66 4.73
CA GLY A 161 -0.28 -20.64 3.84
C GLY A 161 -0.61 -20.22 2.40
N ALA A 162 -1.70 -19.48 2.19
CA ALA A 162 -2.21 -19.12 0.87
C ALA A 162 -2.00 -17.63 0.53
N LEU A 163 -1.79 -16.77 1.54
CA LEU A 163 -1.59 -15.33 1.32
C LEU A 163 -0.30 -15.08 0.55
N ASP A 164 -0.40 -14.34 -0.55
CA ASP A 164 0.68 -13.99 -1.48
C ASP A 164 1.36 -15.19 -2.17
N GLU A 165 0.89 -16.42 -1.90
CA GLU A 165 1.34 -17.65 -2.55
C GLU A 165 0.37 -18.09 -3.65
N SER A 166 -0.89 -18.31 -3.31
CA SER A 166 -1.95 -18.70 -4.25
C SER A 166 -3.10 -17.70 -4.31
N VAL A 167 -3.23 -16.83 -3.32
CA VAL A 167 -4.26 -15.80 -3.22
C VAL A 167 -3.64 -14.45 -2.90
N LEU A 168 -3.81 -13.49 -3.81
CA LEU A 168 -3.42 -12.09 -3.59
C LEU A 168 -4.62 -11.30 -3.06
N VAL A 169 -4.43 -10.53 -1.97
CA VAL A 169 -5.45 -9.63 -1.44
C VAL A 169 -5.09 -8.18 -1.77
N THR A 170 -5.92 -7.55 -2.58
CA THR A 170 -5.75 -6.16 -3.01
C THR A 170 -6.89 -5.29 -2.46
N VAL A 171 -6.54 -4.11 -1.96
CA VAL A 171 -7.51 -3.10 -1.54
C VAL A 171 -7.89 -2.23 -2.72
N THR A 172 -9.19 -1.93 -2.88
CA THR A 172 -9.66 -1.07 -3.95
C THR A 172 -10.67 -0.03 -3.46
N ALA A 173 -10.98 0.98 -4.26
CA ALA A 173 -12.04 1.93 -4.02
C ALA A 173 -13.43 1.24 -4.10
N CYS A 174 -14.46 1.89 -4.64
CA CYS A 174 -15.80 1.30 -4.74
C CYS A 174 -15.90 0.30 -5.89
N CYS A 175 -16.26 -0.96 -5.58
CA CYS A 175 -16.46 -2.02 -6.56
C CYS A 175 -17.93 -2.24 -6.95
N TYR A 176 -18.90 -1.54 -6.32
CA TYR A 176 -20.32 -1.90 -6.45
C TYR A 176 -20.58 -3.42 -6.20
N PRO A 177 -21.84 -3.89 -6.03
CA PRO A 177 -23.02 -3.11 -5.69
C PRO A 177 -23.07 -2.76 -4.18
N CYS A 178 -23.18 -1.49 -3.86
CA CYS A 178 -23.05 -0.98 -2.48
C CYS A 178 -24.13 -1.48 -1.51
N ASN A 179 -25.27 -1.95 -1.99
CA ASN A 179 -26.32 -2.52 -1.13
C ASN A 179 -25.91 -3.86 -0.51
N ARG A 180 -24.91 -4.53 -1.11
CA ARG A 180 -24.33 -5.78 -0.63
C ARG A 180 -23.05 -5.59 0.19
N ALA A 181 -22.77 -4.38 0.65
CA ALA A 181 -21.58 -4.07 1.46
C ALA A 181 -21.55 -4.82 2.80
N PRO A 182 -20.38 -5.30 3.27
CA PRO A 182 -19.08 -5.23 2.64
C PRO A 182 -18.96 -6.15 1.41
N VAL A 183 -18.28 -5.68 0.36
CA VAL A 183 -18.14 -6.41 -0.91
C VAL A 183 -16.69 -6.81 -1.13
N VAL A 184 -16.48 -8.03 -1.58
CA VAL A 184 -15.22 -8.49 -2.18
C VAL A 184 -15.49 -8.96 -3.62
N VAL A 185 -14.49 -8.82 -4.49
CA VAL A 185 -14.54 -9.34 -5.86
C VAL A 185 -13.42 -10.35 -6.02
N VAL A 186 -13.76 -11.56 -6.46
CA VAL A 186 -12.79 -12.64 -6.67
C VAL A 186 -12.50 -12.78 -8.16
N GLN A 187 -11.23 -12.66 -8.50
CA GLN A 187 -10.69 -12.91 -9.85
C GLN A 187 -10.12 -14.33 -9.93
N PRO A 188 -10.09 -14.97 -11.14
CA PRO A 188 -10.46 -14.43 -12.45
C PRO A 188 -11.96 -14.46 -12.76
N ASP A 189 -12.78 -15.16 -11.95
CA ASP A 189 -14.18 -15.45 -12.26
C ASP A 189 -15.10 -14.21 -12.13
N MET A 190 -14.57 -13.05 -11.75
CA MET A 190 -15.33 -11.81 -11.56
C MET A 190 -16.53 -11.98 -10.62
N GLN A 191 -16.37 -12.73 -9.52
CA GLN A 191 -17.46 -12.99 -8.58
C GLN A 191 -17.57 -11.84 -7.56
N TRP A 192 -18.70 -11.15 -7.54
CA TRP A 192 -19.06 -10.19 -6.49
C TRP A 192 -19.73 -10.88 -5.32
N LEU A 193 -19.04 -10.98 -4.21
CA LEU A 193 -19.52 -11.58 -2.98
C LEU A 193 -19.83 -10.49 -1.94
N GLY A 194 -20.97 -10.59 -1.27
CA GLY A 194 -21.38 -9.64 -0.24
C GLY A 194 -22.80 -9.86 0.26
N PRO A 195 -23.11 -9.53 1.53
CA PRO A 195 -22.12 -8.97 2.47
C PRO A 195 -21.10 -10.03 2.93
N ILE A 196 -19.85 -9.64 3.06
CA ILE A 196 -18.80 -10.48 3.64
C ILE A 196 -18.32 -9.83 4.94
N THR A 197 -18.60 -10.49 6.05
CA THR A 197 -18.15 -10.09 7.39
C THR A 197 -16.96 -10.93 7.84
N PRO A 198 -16.28 -10.61 8.95
CA PRO A 198 -15.26 -11.49 9.51
C PRO A 198 -15.72 -12.93 9.76
N ASP A 199 -16.99 -13.14 10.10
CA ASP A 199 -17.56 -14.47 10.36
C ASP A 199 -17.68 -15.32 9.08
N ASP A 200 -17.80 -14.69 7.91
CA ASP A 200 -17.89 -15.37 6.61
C ASP A 200 -16.50 -15.76 6.06
N VAL A 201 -15.42 -15.16 6.59
CA VAL A 201 -14.06 -15.35 6.10
C VAL A 201 -13.61 -16.80 6.08
N PRO A 202 -13.87 -17.66 7.10
CA PRO A 202 -13.43 -19.06 7.04
C PRO A 202 -14.04 -19.82 5.86
N ALA A 203 -15.30 -19.54 5.51
CA ALA A 203 -15.94 -20.14 4.34
C ALA A 203 -15.34 -19.63 3.03
N LEU A 204 -15.09 -18.31 2.95
CA LEU A 204 -14.45 -17.70 1.79
C LEU A 204 -13.03 -18.25 1.56
N VAL A 205 -12.23 -18.41 2.60
CA VAL A 205 -10.87 -18.98 2.49
C VAL A 205 -10.91 -20.41 1.95
N ARG A 206 -11.81 -21.26 2.44
CA ARG A 206 -11.99 -22.60 1.88
C ARG A 206 -12.31 -22.57 0.39
N GLN A 207 -13.20 -21.68 -0.05
CA GLN A 207 -13.53 -21.50 -1.47
C GLN A 207 -12.30 -21.04 -2.28
N LEU A 208 -11.52 -20.10 -1.76
CA LEU A 208 -10.36 -19.53 -2.43
C LEU A 208 -9.20 -20.53 -2.57
N THR A 209 -9.00 -21.40 -1.58
CA THR A 209 -7.90 -22.37 -1.55
C THR A 209 -8.23 -23.71 -2.22
N GLY A 210 -9.43 -23.85 -2.77
CA GLY A 210 -9.84 -25.11 -3.42
C GLY A 210 -10.11 -26.27 -2.46
N ALA A 211 -10.18 -26.02 -1.15
CA ALA A 211 -10.55 -27.01 -0.15
C ALA A 211 -12.08 -27.30 -0.13
N THR A 212 -12.69 -27.35 -1.30
CA THR A 212 -14.07 -27.79 -1.47
C THR A 212 -14.08 -29.29 -1.72
N ASN A 213 -14.83 -30.01 -0.92
CA ASN A 213 -15.23 -31.39 -1.19
C ASN A 213 -15.73 -31.51 -2.64
N GLY A 214 -15.07 -32.34 -3.42
CA GLY A 214 -15.41 -32.81 -4.76
C GLY A 214 -16.71 -32.28 -5.38
N GLN A 215 -16.61 -31.24 -6.18
CA GLN A 215 -17.63 -30.91 -7.16
C GLN A 215 -16.90 -30.65 -8.49
N GLU A 216 -17.10 -31.58 -9.43
CA GLU A 216 -16.62 -31.50 -10.81
C GLU A 216 -17.09 -30.19 -11.47
N PRO A 217 -16.28 -29.62 -12.39
CA PRO A 217 -16.71 -28.48 -13.17
C PRO A 217 -17.86 -28.93 -14.09
N ALA A 218 -19.03 -28.33 -13.91
CA ALA A 218 -20.15 -28.46 -14.82
C ALA A 218 -19.74 -27.96 -16.19
N GLY A 219 -19.81 -28.87 -17.17
CA GLY A 219 -19.33 -28.72 -18.51
C GLY A 219 -19.97 -27.60 -19.33
N GLY A 220 -19.22 -27.17 -20.34
CA GLY A 220 -19.71 -26.75 -21.63
C GLY A 220 -20.31 -25.35 -21.73
N ALA A 221 -19.47 -24.39 -22.10
CA ALA A 221 -19.95 -23.20 -22.77
C ALA A 221 -20.52 -23.58 -24.14
N PRO A 222 -21.69 -23.08 -24.59
CA PRO A 222 -22.16 -23.29 -25.95
C PRO A 222 -21.31 -22.47 -26.95
N GLU A 223 -20.87 -23.12 -28.04
CA GLU A 223 -20.24 -22.47 -29.17
C GLU A 223 -21.13 -21.37 -29.75
N PRO A 224 -20.57 -20.23 -30.17
CA PRO A 224 -21.32 -19.21 -30.86
C PRO A 224 -21.61 -19.69 -32.29
N THR A 225 -22.89 -19.89 -32.57
CA THR A 225 -23.38 -20.08 -33.97
C THR A 225 -23.13 -18.81 -34.77
N GLN A 226 -22.34 -18.93 -35.84
CA GLN A 226 -22.20 -17.90 -36.88
C GLN A 226 -23.52 -17.79 -37.66
N PRO A 227 -24.02 -16.57 -37.92
CA PRO A 227 -25.09 -16.39 -38.88
C PRO A 227 -24.55 -16.46 -40.32
N ALA A 228 -25.34 -17.09 -41.19
CA ALA A 228 -25.13 -17.21 -42.63
C ALA A 228 -25.23 -15.87 -43.38
#